data_eb4edff64d30ac40ffde1997804eb420
#
_entry.id   eb4edff64d30ac40ffde1997804eb420
#
_cell.length_a   1.000
_cell.length_b   1.000
_cell.length_c   1.000
_cell.angle_alpha   90.00
_cell.angle_beta   90.00
_cell.angle_gamma   90.00
#
_symmetry.space_group_name_H-M   'P 1'
#
loop_
_entity.id
_entity.type
_entity.pdbx_description
1 polymer ?
#
loop_
_entity_poly.entity_id
_entity_poly.type
_entity_poly.pdbx_seq_one_letter_code
_entity_poly.pdbx_strand_id
1 'polypeptide(L)'
;YGSTVISMEEALKAWTGTLEKVFPTASGAPMKAAEETLYNTDKVYVCKHKVAKPTVFIPAMPGTNCELDSAKAFEAAGAETIVRVFRNQNASDIRSSIEQYKEDIKKSQINYLIFNILWNINISSAY
;
A
#
# COMPACT_ATOMS: atom_id res chain seq x y z
N TYR A 1 -8.48 -8.47 -37.63
CA TYR A 1 -7.94 -7.18 -38.02
C TYR A 1 -7.80 -7.10 -39.53
N GLY A 2 -8.41 -6.14 -40.15
CA GLY A 2 -8.57 -6.11 -41.60
C GLY A 2 -9.41 -7.30 -42.07
N SER A 3 -8.91 -8.07 -43.04
CA SER A 3 -9.54 -9.31 -43.53
C SER A 3 -9.05 -10.58 -42.82
N THR A 4 -8.13 -10.43 -41.86
CA THR A 4 -7.54 -11.56 -41.11
C THR A 4 -8.41 -11.91 -39.91
N VAL A 5 -8.86 -13.16 -39.86
CA VAL A 5 -9.62 -13.71 -38.73
C VAL A 5 -8.74 -14.73 -38.02
N ILE A 6 -8.56 -14.53 -36.73
CA ILE A 6 -7.86 -15.47 -35.83
C ILE A 6 -8.80 -15.87 -34.69
N SER A 7 -8.73 -17.12 -34.26
CA SER A 7 -9.52 -17.56 -33.13
C SER A 7 -8.99 -16.94 -31.80
N MET A 8 -9.90 -16.80 -30.85
CA MET A 8 -9.48 -16.33 -29.48
C MET A 8 -8.46 -17.27 -28.85
N GLU A 9 -8.59 -18.56 -29.12
CA GLU A 9 -7.66 -19.56 -28.60
C GLU A 9 -6.26 -19.39 -29.20
N GLU A 10 -6.13 -19.17 -30.48
CA GLU A 10 -4.86 -18.91 -31.17
C GLU A 10 -4.23 -17.60 -30.66
N ALA A 11 -5.03 -16.55 -30.52
CA ALA A 11 -4.56 -15.27 -30.00
C ALA A 11 -4.07 -15.39 -28.56
N LEU A 12 -4.81 -16.08 -27.70
CA LEU A 12 -4.44 -16.31 -26.32
C LEU A 12 -3.15 -17.14 -26.23
N LYS A 13 -3.06 -18.21 -26.99
CA LYS A 13 -1.86 -19.07 -27.04
C LYS A 13 -0.62 -18.30 -27.51
N ALA A 14 -0.77 -17.47 -28.55
CA ALA A 14 0.31 -16.64 -29.04
C ALA A 14 0.78 -15.63 -27.98
N TRP A 15 -0.16 -15.00 -27.29
CA TRP A 15 0.17 -14.02 -26.24
C TRP A 15 0.81 -14.64 -25.01
N THR A 16 0.19 -15.66 -24.44
CA THR A 16 0.70 -16.34 -23.23
C THR A 16 1.97 -17.13 -23.48
N GLY A 17 2.16 -17.67 -24.71
CA GLY A 17 3.32 -18.48 -25.05
C GLY A 17 4.59 -17.70 -25.42
N THR A 18 4.51 -16.39 -25.66
CA THR A 18 5.64 -15.60 -26.17
C THR A 18 6.88 -15.66 -25.27
N LEU A 19 6.70 -15.58 -23.96
CA LEU A 19 7.79 -15.58 -22.97
C LEU A 19 7.93 -16.90 -22.22
N GLU A 20 7.12 -17.91 -22.52
CA GLU A 20 7.05 -19.15 -21.74
C GLU A 20 8.39 -19.90 -21.67
N LYS A 21 9.25 -19.77 -22.69
CA LYS A 21 10.58 -20.38 -22.71
C LYS A 21 11.60 -19.70 -21.78
N VAL A 22 11.36 -18.41 -21.47
CA VAL A 22 12.28 -17.60 -20.65
C VAL A 22 11.73 -17.43 -19.24
N PHE A 23 10.41 -17.24 -19.14
CA PHE A 23 9.66 -17.08 -17.89
C PHE A 23 8.45 -18.02 -17.91
N PRO A 24 8.63 -19.30 -17.59
CA PRO A 24 7.52 -20.25 -17.57
C PRO A 24 6.46 -19.84 -16.53
N THR A 25 5.20 -19.83 -16.95
CA THR A 25 4.06 -19.50 -16.09
C THR A 25 3.72 -20.61 -15.11
N ALA A 26 4.19 -21.84 -15.39
CA ALA A 26 4.06 -22.97 -14.48
C ALA A 26 5.43 -23.51 -14.12
N SER A 27 5.70 -23.73 -12.83
CA SER A 27 6.85 -24.51 -12.42
C SER A 27 6.63 -25.97 -12.81
N GLY A 28 7.63 -26.63 -13.42
CA GLY A 28 7.53 -28.04 -13.77
C GLY A 28 7.49 -29.00 -12.57
N ALA A 29 7.55 -28.48 -11.35
CA ALA A 29 7.40 -29.23 -10.12
C ALA A 29 5.92 -29.26 -9.69
N PRO A 30 5.41 -30.41 -9.20
CA PRO A 30 4.06 -30.47 -8.65
C PRO A 30 3.98 -29.48 -7.45
N MET A 31 3.15 -28.46 -7.59
CA MET A 31 2.89 -27.55 -6.48
C MET A 31 2.15 -28.31 -5.38
N LYS A 32 2.78 -28.39 -4.20
CA LYS A 32 2.08 -28.81 -3.01
C LYS A 32 0.99 -27.77 -2.72
N ALA A 33 -0.23 -28.23 -2.54
CA ALA A 33 -1.31 -27.33 -2.15
C ALA A 33 -0.88 -26.53 -0.92
N ALA A 34 -1.04 -25.20 -0.99
CA ALA A 34 -0.76 -24.35 0.16
C ALA A 34 -1.73 -24.74 1.29
N GLU A 35 -1.19 -24.96 2.49
CA GLU A 35 -2.03 -25.12 3.66
C GLU A 35 -2.77 -23.79 3.91
N GLU A 36 -4.08 -23.82 3.90
CA GLU A 36 -4.88 -22.66 4.28
C GLU A 36 -4.70 -22.43 5.77
N THR A 37 -3.83 -21.47 6.11
CA THR A 37 -3.75 -20.96 7.49
C THR A 37 -4.86 -19.95 7.72
N LEU A 38 -6.03 -20.45 8.11
CA LEU A 38 -7.12 -19.58 8.55
C LEU A 38 -6.77 -19.02 9.93
N TYR A 39 -6.61 -17.70 10.01
CA TYR A 39 -6.54 -17.04 11.31
C TYR A 39 -7.93 -17.07 11.95
N ASN A 40 -8.09 -17.93 12.94
CA ASN A 40 -9.31 -18.02 13.72
C ASN A 40 -9.03 -17.57 15.16
N THR A 41 -9.65 -16.49 15.60
CA THR A 41 -9.54 -16.02 16.96
C THR A 41 -10.89 -15.52 17.47
N ASP A 42 -11.28 -15.99 18.63
CA ASP A 42 -12.45 -15.48 19.35
C ASP A 42 -12.13 -14.17 20.11
N LYS A 43 -10.86 -13.75 20.08
CA LYS A 43 -10.43 -12.53 20.76
C LYS A 43 -10.46 -11.34 19.81
N VAL A 44 -11.50 -10.54 19.90
CA VAL A 44 -11.53 -9.21 19.27
C VAL A 44 -10.71 -8.25 20.12
N TYR A 45 -9.66 -7.67 19.53
CA TYR A 45 -8.89 -6.65 20.23
C TYR A 45 -9.73 -5.37 20.36
N VAL A 46 -10.03 -5.00 21.59
CA VAL A 46 -10.77 -3.76 21.89
C VAL A 46 -9.79 -2.74 22.45
N CYS A 47 -9.70 -1.58 21.79
CA CYS A 47 -8.86 -0.48 22.27
C CYS A 47 -9.28 -0.03 23.66
N LYS A 48 -8.30 0.10 24.58
CA LYS A 48 -8.54 0.54 25.96
C LYS A 48 -8.91 2.02 26.04
N HIS A 49 -8.39 2.82 25.14
CA HIS A 49 -8.66 4.26 25.06
C HIS A 49 -9.59 4.53 23.90
N LYS A 50 -10.89 4.58 24.20
CA LYS A 50 -11.91 4.86 23.18
C LYS A 50 -12.07 6.36 22.98
N VAL A 51 -12.02 6.78 21.72
CA VAL A 51 -12.32 8.14 21.28
C VAL A 51 -13.52 8.06 20.35
N ALA A 52 -14.48 8.97 20.52
CA ALA A 52 -15.71 8.95 19.72
C ALA A 52 -15.45 9.09 18.22
N LYS A 53 -14.49 9.92 17.85
CA LYS A 53 -14.07 10.12 16.47
C LYS A 53 -12.54 10.28 16.42
N PRO A 54 -11.80 9.19 16.22
CA PRO A 54 -10.34 9.26 16.20
C PRO A 54 -9.84 10.02 14.96
N THR A 55 -8.79 10.80 15.13
CA THR A 55 -8.10 11.48 14.04
C THR A 55 -6.91 10.63 13.60
N VAL A 56 -6.84 10.35 12.30
CA VAL A 56 -5.76 9.57 11.66
C VAL A 56 -4.88 10.50 10.85
N PHE A 57 -3.60 10.56 11.17
CA PHE A 57 -2.62 11.27 10.36
C PHE A 57 -1.99 10.33 9.33
N ILE A 58 -2.03 10.73 8.07
CA ILE A 58 -1.53 9.99 6.91
C ILE A 58 -0.46 10.84 6.22
N PRO A 59 0.84 10.64 6.52
CA PRO A 59 1.90 11.32 5.82
C PRO A 59 2.06 10.79 4.40
N ALA A 60 2.02 11.68 3.42
CA ALA A 60 2.27 11.38 2.01
C ALA A 60 3.67 11.85 1.63
N MET A 61 4.61 10.92 1.55
CA MET A 61 5.99 11.15 1.12
C MET A 61 6.09 11.10 -0.41
N PRO A 62 7.14 11.64 -1.04
CA PRO A 62 7.39 11.41 -2.45
C PRO A 62 7.41 9.90 -2.76
N GLY A 63 6.57 9.47 -3.71
CA GLY A 63 6.40 8.07 -4.06
C GLY A 63 5.36 7.30 -3.22
N THR A 64 4.69 7.93 -2.25
CA THR A 64 3.55 7.33 -1.56
C THR A 64 2.39 7.14 -2.54
N ASN A 65 1.73 5.99 -2.46
CA ASN A 65 0.50 5.66 -3.16
C ASN A 65 -0.60 5.29 -2.17
N CYS A 66 -1.85 5.36 -2.62
CA CYS A 66 -3.03 4.95 -1.86
C CYS A 66 -3.30 5.76 -0.58
N GLU A 67 -2.71 6.95 -0.42
CA GLU A 67 -2.99 7.84 0.71
C GLU A 67 -4.47 8.25 0.75
N LEU A 68 -5.06 8.53 -0.42
CA LEU A 68 -6.47 8.88 -0.53
C LEU A 68 -7.41 7.69 -0.32
N ASP A 69 -7.03 6.49 -0.79
CA ASP A 69 -7.82 5.29 -0.58
C ASP A 69 -7.77 4.86 0.89
N SER A 70 -6.61 5.00 1.53
CA SER A 70 -6.47 4.81 2.97
C SER A 70 -7.31 5.79 3.76
N ALA A 71 -7.30 7.08 3.38
CA ALA A 71 -8.14 8.09 4.01
C ALA A 71 -9.62 7.71 3.93
N LYS A 72 -10.12 7.35 2.75
CA LYS A 72 -11.51 6.89 2.57
C LYS A 72 -11.85 5.68 3.43
N ALA A 73 -10.94 4.72 3.56
CA ALA A 73 -11.16 3.54 4.39
C ALA A 73 -11.30 3.90 5.87
N PHE A 74 -10.45 4.79 6.39
CA PHE A 74 -10.54 5.28 7.76
C PHE A 74 -11.79 6.11 8.00
N GLU A 75 -12.17 6.97 7.05
CA GLU A 75 -13.40 7.77 7.12
C GLU A 75 -14.66 6.87 7.11
N ALA A 76 -14.67 5.84 6.26
CA ALA A 76 -15.74 4.84 6.26
C ALA A 76 -15.85 4.08 7.59
N ALA A 77 -14.74 3.92 8.30
CA ALA A 77 -14.70 3.35 9.65
C ALA A 77 -15.07 4.37 10.76
N GLY A 78 -15.39 5.62 10.41
CA GLY A 78 -15.84 6.66 11.35
C GLY A 78 -14.73 7.56 11.91
N ALA A 79 -13.53 7.53 11.35
CA ALA A 79 -12.43 8.41 11.73
C ALA A 79 -12.47 9.77 10.99
N GLU A 80 -11.71 10.72 11.47
CA GLU A 80 -11.25 11.89 10.70
C GLU A 80 -9.86 11.63 10.15
N THR A 81 -9.55 12.12 8.94
CA THR A 81 -8.23 11.94 8.34
C THR A 81 -7.53 13.26 8.08
N ILE A 82 -6.21 13.28 8.29
CA ILE A 82 -5.33 14.37 7.92
C ILE A 82 -4.30 13.80 6.95
N VAL A 83 -4.52 14.01 5.65
CA VAL A 83 -3.52 13.67 4.63
C VAL A 83 -2.60 14.87 4.44
N ARG A 84 -1.31 14.71 4.64
CA ARG A 84 -0.32 15.77 4.53
C ARG A 84 0.82 15.40 3.60
N VAL A 85 0.99 16.16 2.53
CA VAL A 85 2.10 15.97 1.60
C VAL A 85 3.39 16.54 2.19
N PHE A 86 4.45 15.72 2.17
CA PHE A 86 5.80 16.17 2.49
C PHE A 86 6.41 16.86 1.27
N ARG A 87 6.66 18.15 1.36
CA ARG A 87 7.32 18.92 0.30
C ARG A 87 8.83 18.92 0.54
N ASN A 88 9.58 18.52 -0.49
CA ASN A 88 11.04 18.39 -0.43
C ASN A 88 11.76 19.15 -1.56
N GLN A 89 11.12 20.15 -2.15
CA GLN A 89 11.68 20.90 -3.27
C GLN A 89 12.90 21.75 -2.88
N ASN A 90 12.90 22.24 -1.65
CA ASN A 90 14.00 23.06 -1.10
C ASN A 90 14.06 22.91 0.44
N ALA A 91 15.12 23.44 1.04
CA ALA A 91 15.35 23.34 2.48
C ALA A 91 14.24 24.01 3.34
N SER A 92 13.61 25.08 2.83
CA SER A 92 12.50 25.73 3.52
C SER A 92 11.26 24.85 3.54
N ASP A 93 10.94 24.21 2.41
CA ASP A 93 9.81 23.29 2.29
C ASP A 93 9.97 22.08 3.22
N ILE A 94 11.19 21.52 3.29
CA ILE A 94 11.51 20.40 4.19
C ILE A 94 11.25 20.81 5.64
N ARG A 95 11.79 21.93 6.09
CA ARG A 95 11.60 22.42 7.47
C ARG A 95 10.14 22.67 7.78
N SER A 96 9.42 23.33 6.88
CA SER A 96 7.98 23.60 7.03
C SER A 96 7.17 22.32 7.09
N SER A 97 7.49 21.32 6.26
CA SER A 97 6.83 20.02 6.27
C SER A 97 7.06 19.27 7.58
N ILE A 98 8.29 19.30 8.12
CA ILE A 98 8.62 18.68 9.40
C ILE A 98 7.82 19.32 10.54
N GLU A 99 7.76 20.65 10.61
CA GLU A 99 6.99 21.32 11.66
C GLU A 99 5.50 21.03 11.57
N GLN A 100 4.94 21.00 10.35
CA GLN A 100 3.54 20.60 10.16
C GLN A 100 3.27 19.16 10.58
N TYR A 101 4.18 18.24 10.25
CA TYR A 101 4.06 16.84 10.66
C TYR A 101 4.08 16.68 12.17
N LYS A 102 4.96 17.40 12.87
CA LYS A 102 5.00 17.40 14.33
C LYS A 102 3.66 17.85 14.95
N GLU A 103 3.02 18.84 14.34
CA GLU A 103 1.72 19.32 14.79
C GLU A 103 0.61 18.32 14.52
N ASP A 104 0.58 17.74 13.32
CA ASP A 104 -0.43 16.78 12.94
C ASP A 104 -0.31 15.47 13.77
N ILE A 105 0.91 15.02 14.06
CA ILE A 105 1.17 13.89 14.97
C ILE A 105 0.63 14.16 16.39
N LYS A 106 0.79 15.37 16.90
CA LYS A 106 0.28 15.72 18.23
C LYS A 106 -1.24 15.76 18.30
N LYS A 107 -1.92 16.09 17.17
CA LYS A 107 -3.38 16.16 17.08
C LYS A 107 -4.03 14.81 16.84
N SER A 108 -3.30 13.87 16.26
CA SER A 108 -3.83 12.56 15.86
C SER A 108 -3.67 11.51 16.97
N GLN A 109 -4.62 10.58 17.05
CA GLN A 109 -4.54 9.40 17.88
C GLN A 109 -3.91 8.22 17.14
N ILE A 110 -3.98 8.23 15.80
CA ILE A 110 -3.44 7.18 14.94
C ILE A 110 -2.51 7.83 13.92
N ASN A 111 -1.28 7.34 13.84
CA ASN A 111 -0.32 7.72 12.80
C ASN A 111 -0.18 6.56 11.83
N TYR A 112 -0.70 6.71 10.62
CA TYR A 112 -0.70 5.67 9.62
C TYR A 112 0.36 5.93 8.56
N LEU A 113 1.46 5.19 8.60
CA LEU A 113 2.56 5.32 7.66
C LEU A 113 2.44 4.27 6.55
N ILE A 114 2.23 4.72 5.31
CA ILE A 114 2.18 3.85 4.14
C ILE A 114 3.60 3.67 3.61
N PHE A 115 4.14 2.44 3.77
CA PHE A 115 5.39 2.07 3.11
C PHE A 115 5.08 1.42 1.77
N ASN A 116 5.51 2.04 0.68
CA ASN A 116 5.56 1.35 -0.60
C ASN A 116 6.65 0.28 -0.54
N ILE A 117 6.26 -0.98 -0.69
CA ILE A 117 7.13 -2.18 -0.63
C ILE A 117 8.24 -2.16 -1.71
N LEU A 118 8.16 -1.26 -2.69
CA LEU A 118 9.13 -1.15 -3.77
C LEU A 118 10.37 -0.30 -3.45
N TRP A 119 10.45 0.33 -2.26
CA TRP A 119 11.64 1.05 -1.84
C TRP A 119 12.24 0.41 -0.59
N ASN A 120 13.15 -0.54 -0.82
CA ASN A 120 14.14 -0.99 0.17
C ASN A 120 15.09 0.18 0.49
N ILE A 121 14.64 1.17 1.23
CA ILE A 121 15.56 2.05 1.93
C ILE A 121 15.92 1.33 3.23
N ASN A 122 17.09 0.71 3.19
CA ASN A 122 17.75 0.14 4.34
C ASN A 122 18.11 1.28 5.31
N ILE A 123 17.21 1.64 6.24
CA ILE A 123 17.47 2.61 7.31
C ILE A 123 18.14 1.89 8.51
N SER A 124 18.93 0.86 8.28
CA SER A 124 19.60 0.14 9.35
C SER A 124 21.06 0.58 9.61
N SER A 125 21.47 1.77 9.19
CA SER A 125 22.84 2.23 9.43
C SER A 125 22.97 3.73 9.76
N ALA A 126 22.12 4.24 10.65
CA ALA A 126 22.31 5.58 11.17
C ALA A 126 21.77 5.68 12.60
N TYR A 127 22.39 4.90 13.52
CA TYR A 127 22.57 5.23 14.93
C TYR A 127 23.74 4.42 15.48
#